data_4d31a8adccca0388d548720e928a7487
#
_entry.id   4d31a8adccca0388d548720e928a7487
#
_cell.length_a   1.000
_cell.length_b   1.000
_cell.length_c   1.000
_cell.angle_alpha   90.00
_cell.angle_beta   90.00
_cell.angle_gamma   90.00
#
_symmetry.space_group_name_H-M   'P 1'
#
loop_
_entity.id
_entity.type
_entity.pdbx_description
1 polymer ?
#
loop_
_entity_poly.entity_id
_entity_poly.type
_entity_poly.pdbx_seq_one_letter_code
_entity_poly.pdbx_strand_id
1 'polypeptide(L)'
;MPAGCLPLAHRHTDSYPIRKLLLTDARRASIVSYMANHPPYLDNVFSALADPTRRAIIARLSQGEASVGELAQPFDMALPSLMKHIRVLETGGLVESEKHGRVRTCRLMPGAMKGAENWLAEQRAIWEARLDRLESYVATLEKRPPRRRRRD
;
A
#
# COMPACT_ATOMS: atom_id res chain seq x y z
N MET A 1 74.71 7.19 12.65
CA MET A 1 74.52 8.27 11.68
C MET A 1 73.99 7.66 10.39
N PRO A 2 72.91 8.15 9.73
CA PRO A 2 72.04 9.30 9.92
C PRO A 2 70.55 8.92 10.03
N ALA A 3 69.75 9.74 10.67
CA ALA A 3 68.68 10.60 10.27
C ALA A 3 67.55 9.93 9.45
N GLY A 4 66.47 9.56 10.14
CA GLY A 4 65.23 9.17 9.60
C GLY A 4 64.27 10.36 9.47
N CYS A 5 63.77 10.53 8.30
CA CYS A 5 62.74 11.53 7.97
C CYS A 5 61.35 10.98 8.28
N LEU A 6 60.57 11.69 9.08
CA LEU A 6 59.13 11.45 9.30
C LEU A 6 58.29 12.05 8.18
N PRO A 7 57.29 11.37 7.65
CA PRO A 7 56.23 12.05 6.89
C PRO A 7 55.05 12.35 7.79
N LEU A 8 54.58 13.57 7.69
CA LEU A 8 53.37 14.11 8.29
C LEU A 8 52.14 13.32 7.83
N ALA A 9 51.45 12.72 8.80
CA ALA A 9 50.13 12.17 8.60
C ALA A 9 49.10 13.30 8.62
N HIS A 10 48.57 13.60 7.46
CA HIS A 10 47.33 14.36 7.32
C HIS A 10 46.19 13.55 7.91
N ARG A 11 45.76 13.91 9.13
CA ARG A 11 44.46 13.49 9.64
C ARG A 11 43.39 14.27 8.95
N HIS A 12 42.78 13.70 7.95
CA HIS A 12 41.49 14.12 7.46
C HIS A 12 40.45 13.44 8.34
N THR A 13 39.99 14.17 9.37
CA THR A 13 38.85 13.78 10.16
C THR A 13 37.59 14.12 9.39
N ASP A 14 37.21 13.27 8.44
CA ASP A 14 35.86 13.28 7.88
C ASP A 14 34.88 12.76 8.93
N SER A 15 34.39 13.71 9.71
CA SER A 15 33.32 13.52 10.68
C SER A 15 31.98 13.50 9.96
N TYR A 16 31.72 12.45 9.16
CA TYR A 16 30.40 12.20 8.58
C TYR A 16 30.15 10.70 8.46
N PRO A 17 29.46 10.06 9.37
CA PRO A 17 28.31 9.25 8.98
C PRO A 17 27.22 8.99 10.03
N ILE A 18 27.40 9.38 11.31
CA ILE A 18 26.51 8.86 12.38
C ILE A 18 25.08 9.38 12.26
N ARG A 19 24.90 10.65 11.82
CA ARG A 19 23.57 11.25 11.72
C ARG A 19 22.73 10.70 10.55
N LYS A 20 23.39 10.23 9.49
CA LYS A 20 22.72 9.65 8.32
C LYS A 20 22.30 8.19 8.57
N LEU A 21 23.07 7.47 9.39
CA LEU A 21 22.79 6.09 9.77
C LEU A 21 21.60 5.98 10.73
N LEU A 22 21.50 6.88 11.71
CA LEU A 22 20.41 6.91 12.69
C LEU A 22 19.06 7.28 12.05
N LEU A 23 19.06 8.18 11.03
CA LEU A 23 17.84 8.53 10.29
C LEU A 23 17.36 7.40 9.37
N THR A 24 18.27 6.58 8.85
CA THR A 24 17.92 5.39 8.04
C THR A 24 17.38 4.25 8.91
N ASP A 25 17.91 4.05 10.11
CA ASP A 25 17.43 3.01 11.02
C ASP A 25 16.05 3.35 11.59
N ALA A 26 15.81 4.59 11.99
CA ALA A 26 14.49 5.02 12.46
C ALA A 26 13.41 4.93 11.36
N ARG A 27 13.77 5.22 10.11
CA ARG A 27 12.86 5.03 8.96
C ARG A 27 12.62 3.56 8.65
N ARG A 28 13.66 2.72 8.72
CA ARG A 28 13.54 1.26 8.56
C ARG A 28 12.71 0.64 9.68
N ALA A 29 12.95 1.01 10.92
CA ALA A 29 12.16 0.57 12.06
C ALA A 29 10.70 1.00 11.94
N SER A 30 10.42 2.21 11.46
CA SER A 30 9.06 2.70 11.19
C SER A 30 8.37 1.93 10.07
N ILE A 31 9.07 1.60 8.97
CA ILE A 31 8.51 0.82 7.85
C ILE A 31 8.26 -0.62 8.29
N VAL A 32 9.17 -1.24 9.01
CA VAL A 32 9.03 -2.62 9.51
C VAL A 32 7.89 -2.70 10.54
N SER A 33 7.78 -1.73 11.44
CA SER A 33 6.69 -1.65 12.41
C SER A 33 5.34 -1.39 11.72
N TYR A 34 5.32 -0.59 10.66
CA TYR A 34 4.12 -0.36 9.85
C TYR A 34 3.69 -1.65 9.13
N MET A 35 4.62 -2.41 8.56
CA MET A 35 4.33 -3.70 7.92
C MET A 35 3.85 -4.77 8.91
N ALA A 36 4.40 -4.79 10.14
CA ALA A 36 4.01 -5.74 11.18
C ALA A 36 2.60 -5.47 11.76
N ASN A 37 2.10 -4.25 11.65
CA ASN A 37 0.79 -3.85 12.18
C ASN A 37 -0.35 -3.89 11.15
N HIS A 38 -0.09 -4.32 9.89
CA HIS A 38 -1.16 -4.49 8.92
C HIS A 38 -1.90 -5.80 9.18
N PRO A 39 -3.22 -5.74 9.34
CA PRO A 39 -4.00 -6.96 9.54
C PRO A 39 -3.91 -7.84 8.28
N PRO A 40 -3.59 -9.13 8.42
CA PRO A 40 -3.41 -10.05 7.27
C PRO A 40 -4.59 -10.12 6.30
N TYR A 41 -5.78 -9.74 6.77
CA TYR A 41 -6.97 -9.74 5.93
C TYR A 41 -6.93 -8.67 4.82
N LEU A 42 -6.24 -7.53 5.04
CA LEU A 42 -6.09 -6.49 4.01
C LEU A 42 -5.33 -7.02 2.79
N ASP A 43 -4.26 -7.77 3.02
CA ASP A 43 -3.47 -8.37 1.94
C ASP A 43 -4.33 -9.32 1.10
N ASN A 44 -5.17 -10.12 1.76
CA ASN A 44 -6.09 -11.01 1.08
C ASN A 44 -7.14 -10.25 0.26
N VAL A 45 -7.71 -9.18 0.80
CA VAL A 45 -8.69 -8.33 0.08
C VAL A 45 -8.03 -7.66 -1.13
N PHE A 46 -6.87 -7.02 -0.97
CA PHE A 46 -6.18 -6.38 -2.09
C PHE A 46 -5.72 -7.39 -3.14
N SER A 47 -5.19 -8.55 -2.70
CA SER A 47 -4.85 -9.65 -3.61
C SER A 47 -6.07 -10.12 -4.39
N ALA A 48 -7.21 -10.30 -3.72
CA ALA A 48 -8.45 -10.70 -4.37
C ALA A 48 -8.91 -9.68 -5.41
N LEU A 49 -8.79 -8.39 -5.14
CA LEU A 49 -9.18 -7.30 -6.04
C LEU A 49 -8.18 -7.02 -7.18
N ALA A 50 -6.96 -7.53 -7.12
CA ALA A 50 -5.92 -7.28 -8.11
C ALA A 50 -6.20 -7.89 -9.50
N ASP A 51 -7.10 -8.87 -9.60
CA ASP A 51 -7.40 -9.61 -10.82
C ASP A 51 -8.71 -9.13 -11.48
N PRO A 52 -8.75 -8.90 -12.81
CA PRO A 52 -9.95 -8.40 -13.50
C PRO A 52 -11.13 -9.38 -13.46
N THR A 53 -10.87 -10.68 -13.57
CA THR A 53 -11.93 -11.70 -13.51
C THR A 53 -12.60 -11.70 -12.15
N ARG A 54 -11.82 -11.60 -11.06
CA ARG A 54 -12.38 -11.52 -9.71
C ARG A 54 -13.20 -10.25 -9.48
N ARG A 55 -12.78 -9.11 -10.02
CA ARG A 55 -13.59 -7.88 -9.98
C ARG A 55 -14.89 -8.03 -10.75
N ALA A 56 -14.88 -8.70 -11.91
CA ALA A 56 -16.09 -8.96 -12.68
C ALA A 56 -17.07 -9.91 -11.94
N ILE A 57 -16.56 -10.93 -11.24
CA ILE A 57 -17.37 -11.79 -10.38
C ILE A 57 -18.03 -10.97 -9.26
N ILE A 58 -17.29 -10.11 -8.59
CA ILE A 58 -17.82 -9.21 -7.55
C ILE A 58 -18.90 -8.30 -8.12
N ALA A 59 -18.66 -7.69 -9.29
CA ALA A 59 -19.63 -6.83 -9.95
C ALA A 59 -20.92 -7.57 -10.31
N ARG A 60 -20.84 -8.84 -10.72
CA ARG A 60 -22.02 -9.67 -10.97
C ARG A 60 -22.76 -10.00 -9.65
N LEU A 61 -22.02 -10.34 -8.60
CA LEU A 61 -22.60 -10.68 -7.29
C LEU A 61 -23.16 -9.46 -6.54
N SER A 62 -22.79 -8.24 -6.89
CA SER A 62 -23.41 -7.04 -6.34
C SER A 62 -24.87 -6.84 -6.81
N GLN A 63 -25.26 -7.54 -7.86
CA GLN A 63 -26.64 -7.55 -8.40
C GLN A 63 -27.50 -8.64 -7.76
N GLY A 64 -26.91 -9.52 -6.96
CA GLY A 64 -27.56 -10.64 -6.29
C GLY A 64 -26.73 -11.92 -6.36
N GLU A 65 -27.16 -12.90 -5.60
CA GLU A 65 -26.56 -14.24 -5.57
C GLU A 65 -26.58 -14.88 -6.98
N ALA A 66 -25.59 -15.71 -7.25
CA ALA A 66 -25.50 -16.44 -8.50
C ALA A 66 -24.83 -17.81 -8.30
N SER A 67 -25.25 -18.78 -9.08
CA SER A 67 -24.58 -20.09 -9.13
C SER A 67 -23.23 -19.98 -9.85
N VAL A 68 -22.32 -20.91 -9.56
CA VAL A 68 -21.02 -20.99 -10.25
C VAL A 68 -21.20 -21.13 -11.77
N GLY A 69 -22.26 -21.83 -12.21
CA GLY A 69 -22.59 -21.97 -13.63
C GLY A 69 -22.97 -20.63 -14.27
N GLU A 70 -23.79 -19.82 -13.60
CA GLU A 70 -24.14 -18.47 -14.06
C GLU A 70 -22.95 -17.52 -14.06
N LEU A 71 -22.11 -17.60 -13.05
CA LEU A 71 -20.87 -16.82 -12.98
C LEU A 71 -19.88 -17.19 -14.10
N ALA A 72 -19.93 -18.42 -14.61
CA ALA A 72 -19.06 -18.87 -15.69
C ALA A 72 -19.45 -18.34 -17.07
N GLN A 73 -20.74 -18.04 -17.28
CA GLN A 73 -21.27 -17.69 -18.61
C GLN A 73 -20.53 -16.57 -19.35
N PRO A 74 -20.16 -15.45 -18.70
CA PRO A 74 -19.47 -14.35 -19.38
C PRO A 74 -17.97 -14.60 -19.62
N PHE A 75 -17.42 -15.72 -19.12
CA PHE A 75 -15.99 -16.00 -19.21
C PHE A 75 -15.70 -17.19 -20.10
N ASP A 76 -14.76 -17.03 -21.03
CA ASP A 76 -14.24 -18.13 -21.85
C ASP A 76 -13.16 -18.89 -21.06
N MET A 77 -13.58 -19.56 -19.98
CA MET A 77 -12.68 -20.35 -19.14
C MET A 77 -13.35 -21.62 -18.60
N ALA A 78 -12.53 -22.64 -18.34
CA ALA A 78 -13.00 -23.87 -17.71
C ALA A 78 -13.47 -23.64 -16.27
N LEU A 79 -14.52 -24.33 -15.83
CA LEU A 79 -15.05 -24.25 -14.46
C LEU A 79 -14.00 -24.42 -13.35
N PRO A 80 -12.99 -25.32 -13.46
CA PRO A 80 -11.93 -25.42 -12.46
C PRO A 80 -11.10 -24.13 -12.31
N SER A 81 -10.93 -23.36 -13.40
CA SER A 81 -10.23 -22.07 -13.36
C SER A 81 -11.08 -21.01 -12.65
N LEU A 82 -12.37 -20.94 -12.97
CA LEU A 82 -13.30 -20.05 -12.27
C LEU A 82 -13.35 -20.36 -10.75
N MET A 83 -13.37 -21.63 -10.39
CA MET A 83 -13.36 -22.06 -8.99
C MET A 83 -12.09 -21.60 -8.24
N LYS A 84 -10.94 -21.46 -8.91
CA LYS A 84 -9.74 -20.86 -8.28
C LYS A 84 -9.96 -19.39 -7.96
N HIS A 85 -10.57 -18.63 -8.87
CA HIS A 85 -10.90 -17.23 -8.62
C HIS A 85 -11.89 -17.08 -7.45
N ILE A 86 -12.93 -17.91 -7.41
CA ILE A 86 -13.90 -17.91 -6.31
C ILE A 86 -13.21 -18.22 -4.98
N ARG A 87 -12.32 -19.21 -4.90
CA ARG A 87 -11.58 -19.54 -3.68
C ARG A 87 -10.72 -18.36 -3.17
N VAL A 88 -10.09 -17.60 -4.07
CA VAL A 88 -9.32 -16.42 -3.68
C VAL A 88 -10.25 -15.35 -3.08
N LEU A 89 -11.44 -15.17 -3.66
CA LEU A 89 -12.46 -14.26 -3.12
C LEU A 89 -13.00 -14.72 -1.76
N GLU A 90 -13.19 -16.02 -1.57
CA GLU A 90 -13.57 -16.63 -0.28
C GLU A 90 -12.48 -16.42 0.78
N THR A 91 -11.21 -16.66 0.41
CA THR A 91 -10.07 -16.43 1.31
C THR A 91 -9.94 -14.97 1.71
N GLY A 92 -10.29 -14.04 0.80
CA GLY A 92 -10.36 -12.60 1.08
C GLY A 92 -11.60 -12.19 1.87
N GLY A 93 -12.52 -13.11 2.18
CA GLY A 93 -13.77 -12.83 2.88
C GLY A 93 -14.76 -11.98 2.08
N LEU A 94 -14.54 -11.84 0.75
CA LEU A 94 -15.38 -11.02 -0.13
C LEU A 94 -16.61 -11.77 -0.61
N VAL A 95 -16.50 -13.08 -0.74
CA VAL A 95 -17.55 -13.98 -1.23
C VAL A 95 -17.69 -15.16 -0.28
N GLU A 96 -18.91 -15.60 -0.10
CA GLU A 96 -19.22 -16.88 0.52
C GLU A 96 -19.93 -17.77 -0.49
N SER A 97 -19.62 -19.07 -0.50
CA SER A 97 -20.33 -20.01 -1.34
C SER A 97 -20.91 -21.15 -0.53
N GLU A 98 -22.14 -21.52 -0.86
CA GLU A 98 -22.85 -22.64 -0.27
C GLU A 98 -23.23 -23.67 -1.33
N LYS A 99 -23.12 -24.97 -0.99
CA LYS A 99 -23.46 -26.05 -1.91
C LYS A 99 -24.79 -26.68 -1.50
N HIS A 100 -25.76 -26.59 -2.39
CA HIS A 100 -27.04 -27.27 -2.26
C HIS A 100 -27.17 -28.34 -3.35
N GLY A 101 -27.02 -29.59 -2.97
CA GLY A 101 -27.03 -30.70 -3.93
C GLY A 101 -25.88 -30.60 -4.94
N ARG A 102 -26.21 -30.45 -6.22
CA ARG A 102 -25.23 -30.30 -7.31
C ARG A 102 -24.89 -28.84 -7.66
N VAL A 103 -25.65 -27.89 -7.09
CA VAL A 103 -25.46 -26.47 -7.38
C VAL A 103 -24.66 -25.83 -6.25
N ARG A 104 -23.68 -25.02 -6.60
CA ARG A 104 -22.95 -24.14 -5.69
C ARG A 104 -23.36 -22.70 -5.97
N THR A 105 -23.95 -22.03 -5.00
CA THR A 105 -24.37 -20.63 -5.08
C THR A 105 -23.35 -19.75 -4.33
N CYS A 106 -22.99 -18.63 -4.91
CA CYS A 106 -22.08 -17.65 -4.36
C CYS A 106 -22.84 -16.37 -4.03
N ARG A 107 -22.46 -15.72 -2.90
CA ARG A 107 -22.99 -14.42 -2.50
C ARG A 107 -21.87 -13.50 -2.06
N LEU A 108 -22.07 -12.19 -2.27
CA LEU A 108 -21.17 -11.16 -1.78
C LEU A 108 -21.35 -10.99 -0.26
N MET A 109 -20.24 -10.87 0.47
CA MET A 109 -20.29 -10.65 1.92
C MET A 109 -20.45 -9.16 2.22
N PRO A 110 -21.54 -8.74 2.92
CA PRO A 110 -21.72 -7.35 3.29
C PRO A 110 -20.58 -6.85 4.18
N GLY A 111 -20.04 -5.68 3.87
CA GLY A 111 -19.00 -5.05 4.67
C GLY A 111 -17.60 -5.64 4.53
N ALA A 112 -17.41 -6.67 3.69
CA ALA A 112 -16.10 -7.29 3.48
C ALA A 112 -15.01 -6.30 2.97
N MET A 113 -15.41 -5.25 2.25
CA MET A 113 -14.51 -4.21 1.74
C MET A 113 -14.25 -3.07 2.74
N LYS A 114 -15.03 -2.98 3.83
CA LYS A 114 -14.99 -1.83 4.74
C LYS A 114 -13.61 -1.60 5.35
N GLY A 115 -12.87 -2.66 5.63
CA GLY A 115 -11.51 -2.53 6.14
C GLY A 115 -10.54 -1.93 5.12
N ALA A 116 -10.67 -2.30 3.84
CA ALA A 116 -9.87 -1.73 2.77
C ALA A 116 -10.27 -0.27 2.49
N GLU A 117 -11.56 0.06 2.54
CA GLU A 117 -12.07 1.43 2.43
C GLU A 117 -11.50 2.32 3.55
N ASN A 118 -11.57 1.88 4.80
CA ASN A 118 -11.03 2.62 5.93
C ASN A 118 -9.52 2.86 5.77
N TRP A 119 -8.77 1.83 5.41
CA TRP A 119 -7.34 1.97 5.19
C TRP A 119 -7.02 2.97 4.07
N LEU A 120 -7.73 2.92 2.95
CA LEU A 120 -7.57 3.88 1.86
C LEU A 120 -7.94 5.30 2.28
N ALA A 121 -9.00 5.47 3.08
CA ALA A 121 -9.39 6.77 3.64
C ALA A 121 -8.31 7.34 4.56
N GLU A 122 -7.72 6.52 5.42
CA GLU A 122 -6.59 6.92 6.28
C GLU A 122 -5.37 7.36 5.45
N GLN A 123 -5.01 6.59 4.40
CA GLN A 123 -3.91 6.97 3.52
C GLN A 123 -4.19 8.29 2.82
N ARG A 124 -5.41 8.49 2.32
CA ARG A 124 -5.83 9.75 1.69
C ARG A 124 -5.68 10.93 2.65
N ALA A 125 -6.20 10.81 3.87
CA ALA A 125 -6.11 11.88 4.88
C ALA A 125 -4.65 12.26 5.20
N ILE A 126 -3.74 11.29 5.25
CA ILE A 126 -2.31 11.53 5.44
C ILE A 126 -1.71 12.36 4.27
N TRP A 127 -2.10 12.06 3.04
CA TRP A 127 -1.65 12.79 1.86
C TRP A 127 -2.21 14.21 1.81
N GLU A 128 -3.50 14.38 2.06
CA GLU A 128 -4.17 15.68 2.11
C GLU A 128 -3.51 16.59 3.14
N ALA A 129 -3.29 16.11 4.37
CA ALA A 129 -2.60 16.87 5.40
C ALA A 129 -1.14 17.23 5.05
N ARG A 130 -0.48 16.49 4.16
CA ARG A 130 0.85 16.87 3.64
C ARG A 130 0.77 17.97 2.60
N LEU A 131 -0.24 17.92 1.73
CA LEU A 131 -0.48 18.95 0.71
C LEU A 131 -0.86 20.28 1.35
N ASP A 132 -1.75 20.30 2.34
CA ASP A 132 -2.14 21.50 3.08
C ASP A 132 -0.93 22.19 3.75
N ARG A 133 -0.02 21.40 4.32
CA ARG A 133 1.22 21.94 4.90
C ARG A 133 2.14 22.54 3.85
N LEU A 134 2.22 21.93 2.68
CA LEU A 134 3.02 22.43 1.57
C LEU A 134 2.43 23.74 1.03
N GLU A 135 1.13 23.80 0.86
CA GLU A 135 0.41 25.01 0.43
C GLU A 135 0.64 26.17 1.42
N SER A 136 0.48 25.90 2.71
CA SER A 136 0.74 26.87 3.77
C SER A 136 2.20 27.37 3.75
N TYR A 137 3.16 26.49 3.45
CA TYR A 137 4.57 26.85 3.32
C TYR A 137 4.81 27.74 2.10
N VAL A 138 4.25 27.41 0.95
CA VAL A 138 4.34 28.21 -0.28
C VAL A 138 3.75 29.60 -0.06
N ALA A 139 2.57 29.71 0.55
CA ALA A 139 1.93 30.98 0.89
C ALA A 139 2.79 31.85 1.82
N THR A 140 3.56 31.25 2.73
CA THR A 140 4.52 31.97 3.58
C THR A 140 5.74 32.46 2.78
N LEU A 141 6.20 31.73 1.77
CA LEU A 141 7.31 32.15 0.91
C LEU A 141 6.91 33.31 0.02
N GLU A 142 5.71 33.31 -0.54
CA GLU A 142 5.19 34.40 -1.39
C GLU A 142 5.03 35.73 -0.62
N LYS A 143 4.69 35.66 0.66
CA LYS A 143 4.58 36.85 1.54
C LYS A 143 5.93 37.38 2.00
N ARG A 144 7.04 36.69 1.73
CA ARG A 144 8.36 37.10 2.18
C ARG A 144 8.90 38.22 1.27
N PRO A 145 9.17 39.45 1.81
CA PRO A 145 9.68 40.57 1.01
C PRO A 145 11.04 40.19 0.38
N PRO A 146 11.33 40.68 -0.83
CA PRO A 146 12.59 40.40 -1.50
C PRO A 146 13.76 40.87 -0.64
N ARG A 147 14.75 40.02 -0.40
CA ARG A 147 15.97 40.34 0.30
C ARG A 147 16.64 41.52 -0.43
N ARG A 148 16.67 42.70 0.23
CA ARG A 148 17.46 43.83 -0.26
C ARG A 148 18.91 43.36 -0.44
N ARG A 149 19.39 43.33 -1.66
CA ARG A 149 20.83 43.18 -1.94
C ARG A 149 21.52 44.36 -1.26
N ARG A 150 22.41 44.10 -0.31
CA ARG A 150 23.39 45.11 0.13
C ARG A 150 24.19 45.46 -1.12
N ARG A 151 24.12 46.72 -1.53
CA ARG A 151 25.11 47.29 -2.44
C ARG A 151 26.30 47.64 -1.54
N ASP A 152 27.40 46.94 -1.74
CA ASP A 152 28.71 47.36 -1.26
C ASP A 152 29.25 48.43 -2.24
#